data_d53a48d4db74ca27d06d2294593fadc2
#
_entry.id   d53a48d4db74ca27d06d2294593fadc2
#
_cell.length_a   1.000
_cell.length_b   1.000
_cell.length_c   1.000
_cell.angle_alpha   90.00
_cell.angle_beta   90.00
_cell.angle_gamma   90.00
#
_symmetry.space_group_name_H-M   'P 1'
#
loop_
_entity.id
_entity.type
_entity.pdbx_description
1 polymer ?
#
loop_
_entity_poly.entity_id
_entity_poly.type
_entity_poly.pdbx_seq_one_letter_code
_entity_poly.pdbx_strand_id
1 'polypeptide(L)'
;GVADEAQKCGYEQPKVINVGELDEDEAEDLPIVRAQYNAADASYWAVYGSDYFYSKMSGAEKQFYQALYDVNMSFLTGNKSAGYKTFDSARHYHSGFVSIGSLDLDTALEVAKILQMSNPQFYFVNEEMLYGVNSDGKYQLALGVYNTCSNGGARADKTNGIKNKLDSWVASIKSKATILDMEQEAHDIIMRNCWYSEAGSYHQSSAGVLLEGKAVCAGYAETFEMLCNAVGIQTVCVTSSSHEWNKVKLYGRWYAVDCTWDDDKDDKTGTVYGYMYFNVSDNYSDEYSKWSHTAESWWSSYSVPVCENDKVITDRDYNYQGVDYSSVFDVDYYLKTYPDIKAAFGADENQAFMHFINCGMAEGRQGKSSFNVISYKNRYKDLRMAFGNNLRSYYLHYISNGKAEGRKATGDVAITDGVSVYNGVDYSAVYNYSYYIKKYPDIAKAFPNDDISTLAHFVTCGMNEKRQGNMNFDVNSYYNRYADLRSAFGTNWSAYYLHYIQNGKAEGRKGTGTKSI
;
A
#
# COMPACT_ATOMS: atom_id res chain seq x y z
N GLY A 1 -6.52 -7.98 -37.07
CA GLY A 1 -5.23 -8.04 -37.75
C GLY A 1 -4.37 -6.84 -37.47
N VAL A 2 -3.10 -6.89 -37.85
CA VAL A 2 -2.08 -5.85 -37.59
C VAL A 2 -2.48 -4.46 -38.10
N ALA A 3 -3.31 -4.40 -39.13
CA ALA A 3 -3.79 -3.15 -39.73
C ALA A 3 -4.84 -2.46 -38.84
N ASP A 4 -5.56 -3.19 -37.99
CA ASP A 4 -6.60 -2.64 -37.13
C ASP A 4 -6.01 -2.06 -35.84
N GLU A 5 -4.90 -2.60 -35.34
CA GLU A 5 -4.23 -2.10 -34.14
C GLU A 5 -3.65 -0.70 -34.34
N ALA A 6 -3.07 -0.43 -35.49
CA ALA A 6 -2.56 0.90 -35.83
C ALA A 6 -3.66 1.97 -35.94
N GLN A 7 -4.94 1.56 -36.06
CA GLN A 7 -6.09 2.46 -36.13
C GLN A 7 -6.73 2.74 -34.76
N LYS A 8 -6.38 1.98 -33.71
CA LYS A 8 -6.91 2.18 -32.34
C LYS A 8 -6.15 3.27 -31.58
N CYS A 9 -5.86 4.37 -32.22
CA CYS A 9 -5.24 5.55 -31.65
C CYS A 9 -6.23 6.71 -31.76
N GLY A 10 -7.16 6.81 -30.87
CA GLY A 10 -8.25 7.78 -30.93
C GLY A 10 -8.13 8.95 -29.95
N TYR A 11 -6.94 9.18 -29.38
CA TYR A 11 -6.74 10.31 -28.47
C TYR A 11 -6.83 11.63 -29.23
N GLU A 12 -7.66 12.54 -28.73
CA GLU A 12 -7.80 13.88 -29.23
C GLU A 12 -7.16 14.87 -28.25
N GLN A 13 -6.25 15.72 -28.73
CA GLN A 13 -5.71 16.83 -27.95
C GLN A 13 -6.85 17.72 -27.48
N PRO A 14 -6.86 18.18 -26.23
CA PRO A 14 -7.87 19.13 -25.76
C PRO A 14 -7.89 20.37 -26.64
N LYS A 15 -9.09 20.76 -27.06
CA LYS A 15 -9.31 22.00 -27.80
C LYS A 15 -9.25 23.18 -26.83
N VAL A 16 -8.32 24.10 -27.05
CA VAL A 16 -8.13 25.29 -26.22
C VAL A 16 -8.98 26.42 -26.78
N ILE A 17 -9.86 27.00 -25.96
CA ILE A 17 -10.80 28.04 -26.36
C ILE A 17 -10.54 29.28 -25.54
N ASN A 18 -10.25 30.40 -26.23
CA ASN A 18 -10.16 31.74 -25.61
C ASN A 18 -11.59 32.30 -25.52
N VAL A 19 -12.13 32.43 -24.31
CA VAL A 19 -13.48 32.96 -24.08
C VAL A 19 -13.52 34.46 -23.84
N GLY A 20 -12.37 35.15 -23.95
CA GLY A 20 -12.26 36.58 -23.81
C GLY A 20 -12.21 37.09 -22.37
N GLU A 21 -12.92 38.18 -22.09
CA GLU A 21 -12.95 38.76 -20.75
C GLU A 21 -13.86 37.97 -19.82
N LEU A 22 -13.40 37.82 -18.58
CA LEU A 22 -14.13 37.14 -17.51
C LEU A 22 -14.68 38.18 -16.52
N ASP A 23 -15.88 37.94 -15.98
CA ASP A 23 -16.46 38.80 -14.95
C ASP A 23 -15.71 38.63 -13.61
N GLU A 24 -15.65 39.71 -12.80
CA GLU A 24 -14.96 39.69 -11.50
C GLU A 24 -15.50 38.64 -10.54
N ASP A 25 -16.81 38.37 -10.60
CA ASP A 25 -17.48 37.36 -9.77
C ASP A 25 -16.99 35.93 -10.03
N GLU A 26 -16.45 35.64 -11.21
CA GLU A 26 -15.88 34.31 -11.54
C GLU A 26 -14.51 34.07 -10.91
N ALA A 27 -13.81 35.16 -10.52
CA ALA A 27 -12.49 35.09 -9.89
C ALA A 27 -12.54 34.98 -8.36
N GLU A 28 -13.65 35.39 -7.73
CA GLU A 28 -13.77 35.45 -6.28
C GLU A 28 -14.09 34.09 -5.63
N ASP A 29 -14.55 33.11 -6.40
CA ASP A 29 -14.97 31.80 -5.87
C ASP A 29 -13.78 30.87 -5.51
N LEU A 30 -12.54 31.24 -5.82
CA LEU A 30 -11.39 30.33 -5.74
C LEU A 30 -10.87 30.01 -4.32
N PRO A 31 -10.78 30.99 -3.40
CA PRO A 31 -10.27 30.68 -2.05
C PRO A 31 -11.25 29.86 -1.20
N ILE A 32 -12.53 29.84 -1.59
CA ILE A 32 -13.63 29.25 -0.79
C ILE A 32 -13.88 27.78 -1.17
N VAL A 33 -13.36 27.31 -2.31
CA VAL A 33 -13.67 25.99 -2.86
C VAL A 33 -13.26 24.84 -1.92
N ARG A 34 -12.11 24.95 -1.25
CA ARG A 34 -11.65 23.94 -0.29
C ARG A 34 -12.62 23.66 0.85
N ALA A 35 -13.37 24.69 1.28
CA ALA A 35 -14.33 24.56 2.37
C ALA A 35 -15.69 23.99 1.94
N GLN A 36 -15.91 23.79 0.64
CA GLN A 36 -17.23 23.43 0.07
C GLN A 36 -17.45 21.94 -0.15
N TYR A 37 -16.46 21.09 0.02
CA TYR A 37 -16.65 19.65 -0.12
C TYR A 37 -16.41 18.90 1.18
N ASN A 38 -17.13 17.78 1.34
CA ASN A 38 -16.98 16.90 2.49
C ASN A 38 -15.65 16.15 2.40
N ALA A 39 -14.87 16.18 3.50
CA ALA A 39 -13.56 15.55 3.54
C ALA A 39 -13.62 14.02 3.31
N ALA A 40 -14.68 13.36 3.77
CA ALA A 40 -14.86 11.91 3.56
C ALA A 40 -15.12 11.59 2.08
N ASP A 41 -15.94 12.39 1.39
CA ASP A 41 -16.19 12.23 -0.05
C ASP A 41 -14.91 12.51 -0.86
N ALA A 42 -14.17 13.57 -0.50
CA ALA A 42 -12.91 13.88 -1.14
C ALA A 42 -11.88 12.75 -0.97
N SER A 43 -11.76 12.17 0.22
CA SER A 43 -10.86 11.03 0.49
C SER A 43 -11.26 9.78 -0.31
N TYR A 44 -12.55 9.53 -0.44
CA TYR A 44 -13.03 8.42 -1.27
C TYR A 44 -12.56 8.55 -2.72
N TRP A 45 -12.72 9.74 -3.31
CA TRP A 45 -12.40 9.96 -4.72
C TRP A 45 -10.91 10.15 -4.98
N ALA A 46 -10.15 10.67 -4.01
CA ALA A 46 -8.72 10.95 -4.17
C ALA A 46 -7.90 9.69 -4.49
N VAL A 47 -8.32 8.52 -4.04
CA VAL A 47 -7.59 7.26 -4.26
C VAL A 47 -7.53 6.85 -5.74
N TYR A 48 -8.45 7.37 -6.57
CA TYR A 48 -8.51 7.05 -7.99
C TYR A 48 -7.54 7.86 -8.85
N GLY A 49 -6.95 8.91 -8.31
CA GLY A 49 -5.98 9.74 -9.01
C GLY A 49 -4.54 9.37 -8.70
N SER A 50 -3.62 9.99 -9.45
CA SER A 50 -2.18 9.87 -9.26
C SER A 50 -1.58 11.23 -8.92
N ASP A 51 -0.69 11.27 -7.94
CA ASP A 51 0.08 12.46 -7.56
C ASP A 51 1.51 12.43 -8.13
N TYR A 52 1.84 11.45 -8.94
CA TYR A 52 3.20 11.26 -9.45
C TYR A 52 3.72 12.50 -10.16
N PHE A 53 3.01 12.99 -11.18
CA PHE A 53 3.44 14.17 -11.93
C PHE A 53 3.34 15.45 -11.11
N TYR A 54 2.32 15.58 -10.28
CA TYR A 54 2.23 16.68 -9.32
C TYR A 54 3.48 16.78 -8.45
N SER A 55 3.97 15.65 -7.95
CA SER A 55 5.17 15.62 -7.10
C SER A 55 6.44 16.11 -7.80
N LYS A 56 6.45 16.11 -9.14
CA LYS A 56 7.59 16.56 -9.98
C LYS A 56 7.50 18.03 -10.40
N MET A 57 6.41 18.70 -10.06
CA MET A 57 6.15 20.07 -10.48
C MET A 57 6.87 21.10 -9.61
N SER A 58 7.08 22.32 -10.18
CA SER A 58 7.55 23.49 -9.45
C SER A 58 6.50 23.99 -8.44
N GLY A 59 6.90 24.87 -7.52
CA GLY A 59 5.96 25.47 -6.57
C GLY A 59 4.81 26.22 -7.25
N ALA A 60 5.09 26.98 -8.29
CA ALA A 60 4.08 27.73 -9.06
C ALA A 60 3.11 26.78 -9.79
N GLU A 61 3.64 25.70 -10.39
CA GLU A 61 2.84 24.66 -11.04
C GLU A 61 1.95 23.94 -10.03
N LYS A 62 2.48 23.59 -8.86
CA LYS A 62 1.72 22.96 -7.78
C LYS A 62 0.58 23.83 -7.26
N GLN A 63 0.79 25.13 -7.13
CA GLN A 63 -0.26 26.06 -6.70
C GLN A 63 -1.43 26.08 -7.69
N PHE A 64 -1.14 26.21 -8.97
CA PHE A 64 -2.17 26.17 -10.02
C PHE A 64 -2.87 24.81 -10.07
N TYR A 65 -2.11 23.72 -10.07
CA TYR A 65 -2.64 22.36 -10.06
C TYR A 65 -3.61 22.15 -8.89
N GLN A 66 -3.20 22.54 -7.67
CA GLN A 66 -4.01 22.35 -6.48
C GLN A 66 -5.32 23.16 -6.55
N ALA A 67 -5.26 24.40 -7.03
CA ALA A 67 -6.47 25.22 -7.19
C ALA A 67 -7.43 24.60 -8.20
N LEU A 68 -6.94 24.15 -9.33
CA LEU A 68 -7.75 23.48 -10.35
C LEU A 68 -8.29 22.13 -9.87
N TYR A 69 -7.49 21.38 -9.12
CA TYR A 69 -7.91 20.14 -8.47
C TYR A 69 -9.06 20.39 -7.49
N ASP A 70 -8.93 21.39 -6.62
CA ASP A 70 -9.94 21.70 -5.60
C ASP A 70 -11.28 22.08 -6.24
N VAL A 71 -11.27 22.86 -7.30
CA VAL A 71 -12.48 23.22 -8.07
C VAL A 71 -13.15 21.96 -8.62
N ASN A 72 -12.39 21.06 -9.22
CA ASN A 72 -12.96 19.87 -9.83
C ASN A 72 -13.38 18.83 -8.79
N MET A 73 -12.68 18.72 -7.66
CA MET A 73 -13.12 17.87 -6.55
C MET A 73 -14.43 18.39 -5.93
N SER A 74 -14.56 19.69 -5.77
CA SER A 74 -15.80 20.32 -5.32
C SER A 74 -16.96 20.05 -6.30
N PHE A 75 -16.67 20.14 -7.60
CA PHE A 75 -17.65 19.86 -8.65
C PHE A 75 -18.07 18.38 -8.67
N LEU A 76 -17.13 17.45 -8.45
CA LEU A 76 -17.40 16.02 -8.38
C LEU A 76 -18.28 15.65 -7.17
N THR A 77 -17.98 16.21 -6.00
CA THR A 77 -18.61 15.83 -4.74
C THR A 77 -19.86 16.64 -4.42
N GLY A 78 -20.08 17.74 -5.12
CA GLY A 78 -21.25 18.59 -4.95
C GLY A 78 -22.32 18.36 -6.00
N ASN A 79 -23.34 19.21 -5.95
CA ASN A 79 -24.47 19.20 -6.89
C ASN A 79 -24.67 20.55 -7.59
N LYS A 80 -23.65 21.40 -7.60
CA LYS A 80 -23.66 22.68 -8.28
C LYS A 80 -23.68 22.45 -9.79
N SER A 81 -24.53 23.16 -10.52
CA SER A 81 -24.54 23.13 -11.98
C SER A 81 -23.29 23.82 -12.54
N ALA A 82 -22.84 23.36 -13.71
CA ALA A 82 -21.69 23.95 -14.40
C ALA A 82 -21.96 25.41 -14.79
N GLY A 83 -20.91 26.21 -14.74
CA GLY A 83 -20.89 27.50 -15.45
C GLY A 83 -20.80 27.29 -16.95
N TYR A 84 -21.06 28.34 -17.74
CA TYR A 84 -20.86 28.27 -19.18
C TYR A 84 -20.39 29.60 -19.75
N LYS A 85 -19.68 29.52 -20.88
CA LYS A 85 -19.33 30.64 -21.72
C LYS A 85 -19.90 30.39 -23.13
N THR A 86 -20.36 31.45 -23.78
CA THR A 86 -20.82 31.36 -25.16
C THR A 86 -19.67 31.68 -26.11
N PHE A 87 -19.41 30.78 -27.03
CA PHE A 87 -18.39 30.93 -28.07
C PHE A 87 -18.91 30.24 -29.34
N ASP A 88 -18.79 30.90 -30.51
CA ASP A 88 -19.32 30.41 -31.79
C ASP A 88 -20.77 29.97 -31.72
N SER A 89 -21.62 30.76 -31.06
CA SER A 89 -23.06 30.49 -30.89
C SER A 89 -23.37 29.20 -30.11
N ALA A 90 -22.42 28.62 -29.42
CA ALA A 90 -22.58 27.43 -28.57
C ALA A 90 -22.21 27.75 -27.13
N ARG A 91 -22.83 27.02 -26.20
CA ARG A 91 -22.46 27.04 -24.79
C ARG A 91 -21.34 26.05 -24.54
N HIS A 92 -20.27 26.54 -23.88
CA HIS A 92 -19.16 25.72 -23.44
C HIS A 92 -19.19 25.69 -21.92
N TYR A 93 -19.54 24.53 -21.37
CA TYR A 93 -19.68 24.33 -19.93
C TYR A 93 -18.31 24.09 -19.29
N HIS A 94 -18.16 24.54 -18.05
CA HIS A 94 -16.94 24.38 -17.28
C HIS A 94 -17.22 24.16 -15.79
N SER A 95 -16.26 23.59 -15.09
CA SER A 95 -16.36 23.33 -13.64
C SER A 95 -15.93 24.53 -12.77
N GLY A 96 -15.28 25.52 -13.34
CA GLY A 96 -14.85 26.75 -12.67
C GLY A 96 -13.49 27.23 -13.14
N PHE A 97 -13.33 28.54 -13.24
CA PHE A 97 -12.07 29.18 -13.60
C PHE A 97 -11.16 29.33 -12.38
N VAL A 98 -9.85 29.12 -12.58
CA VAL A 98 -8.82 29.39 -11.58
C VAL A 98 -7.71 30.25 -12.17
N SER A 99 -7.09 31.09 -11.35
CA SER A 99 -5.92 31.86 -11.74
C SER A 99 -4.75 30.94 -12.06
N ILE A 100 -4.05 31.21 -13.16
CA ILE A 100 -2.82 30.47 -13.48
C ILE A 100 -1.59 30.96 -12.68
N GLY A 101 -1.79 31.96 -11.81
CA GLY A 101 -0.72 32.51 -10.97
C GLY A 101 0.40 33.15 -11.81
N SER A 102 1.63 32.79 -11.49
CA SER A 102 2.82 33.27 -12.18
C SER A 102 3.21 32.45 -13.42
N LEU A 103 2.47 31.41 -13.75
CA LEU A 103 2.74 30.54 -14.91
C LEU A 103 2.45 31.31 -16.21
N ASP A 104 3.20 31.01 -17.28
CA ASP A 104 2.76 31.33 -18.62
C ASP A 104 1.60 30.45 -19.05
N LEU A 105 0.87 30.88 -20.06
CA LEU A 105 -0.34 30.15 -20.51
C LEU A 105 -0.01 28.76 -21.04
N ASP A 106 1.08 28.61 -21.78
CA ASP A 106 1.45 27.30 -22.35
C ASP A 106 1.78 26.28 -21.25
N THR A 107 2.52 26.69 -20.24
CA THR A 107 2.81 25.84 -19.07
C THR A 107 1.53 25.51 -18.29
N ALA A 108 0.65 26.49 -18.10
CA ALA A 108 -0.63 26.25 -17.42
C ALA A 108 -1.50 25.23 -18.17
N LEU A 109 -1.53 25.31 -19.50
CA LEU A 109 -2.25 24.34 -20.33
C LEU A 109 -1.67 22.92 -20.21
N GLU A 110 -0.34 22.78 -20.18
CA GLU A 110 0.31 21.48 -19.93
C GLU A 110 -0.04 20.93 -18.56
N VAL A 111 0.04 21.76 -17.52
CA VAL A 111 -0.33 21.35 -16.14
C VAL A 111 -1.80 20.92 -16.08
N ALA A 112 -2.68 21.64 -16.75
CA ALA A 112 -4.11 21.29 -16.79
C ALA A 112 -4.35 19.95 -17.50
N LYS A 113 -3.62 19.66 -18.60
CA LYS A 113 -3.67 18.35 -19.26
C LYS A 113 -3.22 17.23 -18.33
N ILE A 114 -2.12 17.44 -17.62
CA ILE A 114 -1.60 16.46 -16.66
C ILE A 114 -2.61 16.23 -15.55
N LEU A 115 -3.22 17.29 -15.01
CA LEU A 115 -4.23 17.19 -13.97
C LEU A 115 -5.41 16.34 -14.43
N GLN A 116 -5.92 16.58 -15.62
CA GLN A 116 -7.05 15.83 -16.17
C GLN A 116 -6.70 14.35 -16.33
N MET A 117 -5.53 14.02 -16.91
CA MET A 117 -5.10 12.64 -17.06
C MET A 117 -4.73 11.97 -15.73
N SER A 118 -4.23 12.73 -14.76
CA SER A 118 -3.87 12.22 -13.44
C SER A 118 -5.05 12.04 -12.49
N ASN A 119 -6.23 12.57 -12.86
CA ASN A 119 -7.44 12.52 -12.02
C ASN A 119 -8.65 12.08 -12.85
N PRO A 120 -8.65 10.82 -13.32
CA PRO A 120 -9.75 10.32 -14.18
C PRO A 120 -11.08 10.21 -13.45
N GLN A 121 -11.10 10.31 -12.13
CA GLN A 121 -12.33 10.44 -11.35
C GLN A 121 -13.13 11.70 -11.71
N PHE A 122 -12.48 12.71 -12.29
CA PHE A 122 -13.15 13.86 -12.88
C PHE A 122 -13.72 13.50 -14.26
N TYR A 123 -14.55 12.49 -14.28
CA TYR A 123 -15.10 11.84 -15.48
C TYR A 123 -15.90 12.78 -16.36
N PHE A 124 -16.42 13.87 -15.80
CA PHE A 124 -17.24 14.89 -16.44
C PHE A 124 -16.45 15.84 -17.35
N VAL A 125 -15.11 15.80 -17.26
CA VAL A 125 -14.23 16.66 -18.06
C VAL A 125 -14.26 16.20 -19.51
N ASN A 126 -14.55 17.13 -20.41
CA ASN A 126 -14.59 16.90 -21.85
C ASN A 126 -13.25 17.24 -22.53
N GLU A 127 -13.27 17.31 -23.86
CA GLU A 127 -12.09 17.56 -24.70
C GLU A 127 -11.80 19.06 -24.88
N GLU A 128 -12.26 19.93 -23.97
CA GLU A 128 -12.07 21.38 -24.06
C GLU A 128 -11.38 21.92 -22.82
N MET A 129 -10.52 22.94 -23.06
CA MET A 129 -9.94 23.77 -22.01
C MET A 129 -10.27 25.22 -22.33
N LEU A 130 -10.88 25.92 -21.38
CA LEU A 130 -11.28 27.31 -21.55
C LEU A 130 -10.29 28.22 -20.82
N TYR A 131 -9.89 29.31 -21.45
CA TYR A 131 -9.16 30.35 -20.76
C TYR A 131 -9.70 31.74 -21.11
N GLY A 132 -9.52 32.66 -20.20
CA GLY A 132 -9.91 34.04 -20.39
C GLY A 132 -9.06 34.98 -19.55
N VAL A 133 -9.36 36.25 -19.62
CA VAL A 133 -8.61 37.32 -18.96
C VAL A 133 -9.57 38.05 -18.03
N ASN A 134 -9.21 38.22 -16.77
CA ASN A 134 -9.97 39.05 -15.84
C ASN A 134 -9.68 40.55 -16.03
N SER A 135 -10.36 41.40 -15.26
CA SER A 135 -10.25 42.88 -15.42
C SER A 135 -8.83 43.40 -15.15
N ASP A 136 -7.99 42.70 -14.42
CA ASP A 136 -6.59 43.09 -14.16
C ASP A 136 -5.59 42.56 -15.22
N GLY A 137 -6.09 41.91 -16.28
CA GLY A 137 -5.27 41.39 -17.37
C GLY A 137 -4.63 40.03 -17.09
N LYS A 138 -5.02 39.34 -16.01
CA LYS A 138 -4.48 38.03 -15.64
C LYS A 138 -5.30 36.89 -16.24
N TYR A 139 -4.57 35.86 -16.67
CA TYR A 139 -5.21 34.66 -17.23
C TYR A 139 -5.83 33.78 -16.16
N GLN A 140 -6.98 33.19 -16.53
CA GLN A 140 -7.67 32.16 -15.79
C GLN A 140 -7.99 31.00 -16.71
N LEU A 141 -8.01 29.78 -16.17
CA LEU A 141 -8.24 28.56 -16.92
C LEU A 141 -9.29 27.68 -16.24
N ALA A 142 -10.15 27.04 -17.04
CA ALA A 142 -11.14 26.08 -16.58
C ALA A 142 -11.10 24.83 -17.45
N LEU A 143 -11.43 23.67 -16.85
CA LEU A 143 -11.67 22.45 -17.60
C LEU A 143 -13.09 22.44 -18.14
N GLY A 144 -13.25 22.06 -19.40
CA GLY A 144 -14.55 21.91 -20.04
C GLY A 144 -15.31 20.72 -19.47
N VAL A 145 -16.64 20.82 -19.46
CA VAL A 145 -17.53 19.80 -18.90
C VAL A 145 -18.50 19.34 -19.99
N TYR A 146 -18.72 18.03 -20.09
CA TYR A 146 -19.72 17.48 -20.99
C TYR A 146 -21.10 18.11 -20.73
N ASN A 147 -21.80 18.44 -21.80
CA ASN A 147 -23.14 19.03 -21.72
C ASN A 147 -24.09 18.20 -20.84
N THR A 148 -24.03 16.88 -20.97
CA THR A 148 -24.85 15.94 -20.19
C THR A 148 -24.49 15.88 -18.71
N CYS A 149 -23.37 16.46 -18.31
CA CYS A 149 -22.90 16.57 -16.92
C CYS A 149 -23.05 18.00 -16.36
N SER A 150 -23.60 18.93 -17.12
CA SER A 150 -23.74 20.35 -16.73
C SER A 150 -24.77 20.58 -15.63
N ASN A 151 -25.87 19.82 -15.61
CA ASN A 151 -26.87 19.89 -14.55
C ASN A 151 -26.37 19.17 -13.30
N GLY A 152 -26.42 19.84 -12.16
CA GLY A 152 -25.87 19.31 -10.90
C GLY A 152 -26.60 18.05 -10.41
N GLY A 153 -27.93 17.99 -10.52
CA GLY A 153 -28.68 16.80 -10.13
C GLY A 153 -28.42 15.60 -11.03
N ALA A 154 -28.40 15.81 -12.34
CA ALA A 154 -28.10 14.77 -13.33
C ALA A 154 -26.69 14.24 -13.17
N ARG A 155 -25.73 15.13 -12.90
CA ARG A 155 -24.32 14.72 -12.64
C ARG A 155 -24.21 13.93 -11.33
N ALA A 156 -24.88 14.33 -10.25
CA ALA A 156 -24.89 13.61 -8.99
C ALA A 156 -25.40 12.16 -9.18
N ASP A 157 -26.42 11.94 -9.99
CA ASP A 157 -26.92 10.60 -10.30
C ASP A 157 -25.87 9.76 -11.05
N LYS A 158 -25.17 10.37 -12.01
CA LYS A 158 -24.06 9.70 -12.73
C LYS A 158 -22.91 9.37 -11.78
N THR A 159 -22.53 10.29 -10.91
CA THR A 159 -21.51 10.09 -9.90
C THR A 159 -21.84 8.89 -8.99
N ASN A 160 -23.08 8.79 -8.53
CA ASN A 160 -23.53 7.67 -7.71
C ASN A 160 -23.47 6.34 -8.47
N GLY A 161 -23.87 6.33 -9.73
CA GLY A 161 -23.79 5.15 -10.60
C GLY A 161 -22.34 4.69 -10.81
N ILE A 162 -21.45 5.62 -11.07
CA ILE A 162 -20.00 5.35 -11.20
C ILE A 162 -19.43 4.81 -9.88
N LYS A 163 -19.79 5.44 -8.76
CA LYS A 163 -19.34 5.01 -7.43
C LYS A 163 -19.72 3.55 -7.16
N ASN A 164 -20.97 3.18 -7.41
CA ASN A 164 -21.45 1.81 -7.20
C ASN A 164 -20.68 0.80 -8.07
N LYS A 165 -20.42 1.15 -9.32
CA LYS A 165 -19.64 0.31 -10.22
C LYS A 165 -18.19 0.17 -9.76
N LEU A 166 -17.55 1.27 -9.39
CA LEU A 166 -16.17 1.27 -8.88
C LEU A 166 -16.04 0.48 -7.59
N ASP A 167 -16.99 0.62 -6.66
CA ASP A 167 -16.98 -0.16 -5.41
C ASP A 167 -16.98 -1.66 -5.69
N SER A 168 -17.81 -2.11 -6.64
CA SER A 168 -17.87 -3.51 -7.07
C SER A 168 -16.58 -3.97 -7.75
N TRP A 169 -16.07 -3.17 -8.68
CA TRP A 169 -14.85 -3.51 -9.43
C TRP A 169 -13.60 -3.53 -8.53
N VAL A 170 -13.47 -2.53 -7.67
CA VAL A 170 -12.35 -2.46 -6.72
C VAL A 170 -12.39 -3.64 -5.73
N ALA A 171 -13.58 -4.03 -5.26
CA ALA A 171 -13.73 -5.20 -4.40
C ALA A 171 -13.26 -6.49 -5.10
N SER A 172 -13.62 -6.67 -6.37
CA SER A 172 -13.16 -7.80 -7.18
C SER A 172 -11.64 -7.81 -7.33
N ILE A 173 -11.05 -6.65 -7.61
CA ILE A 173 -9.59 -6.52 -7.74
C ILE A 173 -8.90 -6.86 -6.42
N LYS A 174 -9.36 -6.29 -5.31
CA LYS A 174 -8.80 -6.53 -3.97
C LYS A 174 -8.93 -7.99 -3.52
N SER A 175 -9.85 -8.76 -4.07
CA SER A 175 -10.02 -10.18 -3.75
C SER A 175 -8.88 -11.04 -4.28
N LYS A 176 -8.08 -10.56 -5.22
CA LYS A 176 -6.97 -11.31 -5.82
C LYS A 176 -5.78 -11.41 -4.87
N ALA A 177 -4.99 -12.49 -5.02
CA ALA A 177 -3.98 -12.85 -4.04
C ALA A 177 -2.69 -12.03 -4.13
N THR A 178 -2.24 -11.66 -5.33
CA THR A 178 -0.95 -11.01 -5.56
C THR A 178 -1.13 -9.65 -6.23
N ILE A 179 -0.10 -8.83 -6.20
CA ILE A 179 -0.06 -7.53 -6.89
C ILE A 179 -0.34 -7.72 -8.39
N LEU A 180 0.32 -8.69 -9.02
CA LEU A 180 0.14 -8.96 -10.45
C LEU A 180 -1.27 -9.42 -10.78
N ASP A 181 -1.86 -10.27 -9.93
CA ASP A 181 -3.24 -10.73 -10.11
C ASP A 181 -4.24 -9.59 -9.95
N MET A 182 -3.99 -8.66 -9.04
CA MET A 182 -4.82 -7.47 -8.87
C MET A 182 -4.73 -6.55 -10.10
N GLU A 183 -3.55 -6.31 -10.61
CA GLU A 183 -3.35 -5.54 -11.83
C GLU A 183 -4.05 -6.20 -13.03
N GLN A 184 -3.88 -7.50 -13.19
CA GLN A 184 -4.51 -8.25 -14.28
C GLN A 184 -6.03 -8.18 -14.21
N GLU A 185 -6.63 -8.27 -13.01
CA GLU A 185 -8.08 -8.13 -12.85
C GLU A 185 -8.56 -6.73 -13.23
N ALA A 186 -7.79 -5.68 -12.90
CA ALA A 186 -8.11 -4.32 -13.35
C ALA A 186 -8.14 -4.23 -14.89
N HIS A 187 -7.18 -4.83 -15.57
CA HIS A 187 -7.12 -4.95 -17.02
C HIS A 187 -8.35 -5.73 -17.55
N ASP A 188 -8.59 -6.90 -17.00
CA ASP A 188 -9.61 -7.83 -17.49
C ASP A 188 -11.04 -7.31 -17.27
N ILE A 189 -11.30 -6.59 -16.17
CA ILE A 189 -12.59 -5.94 -15.95
C ILE A 189 -12.90 -4.96 -17.08
N ILE A 190 -11.92 -4.17 -17.50
CA ILE A 190 -12.09 -3.22 -18.61
C ILE A 190 -12.36 -4.00 -19.89
N MET A 191 -11.57 -5.05 -20.15
CA MET A 191 -11.74 -5.89 -21.34
C MET A 191 -13.14 -6.52 -21.43
N ARG A 192 -13.69 -6.96 -20.30
CA ARG A 192 -15.04 -7.56 -20.25
C ARG A 192 -16.17 -6.56 -20.39
N ASN A 193 -15.93 -5.28 -20.09
CA ASN A 193 -16.99 -4.27 -19.95
C ASN A 193 -16.89 -3.12 -20.94
N CYS A 194 -15.88 -3.08 -21.79
CA CYS A 194 -15.70 -1.98 -22.74
C CYS A 194 -15.33 -2.49 -24.13
N TRP A 195 -15.88 -1.84 -25.14
CA TRP A 195 -15.56 -2.03 -26.56
C TRP A 195 -15.00 -0.74 -27.14
N TYR A 196 -13.96 -0.87 -27.95
CA TYR A 196 -13.40 0.28 -28.65
C TYR A 196 -14.43 0.91 -29.59
N SER A 197 -14.67 2.21 -29.44
CA SER A 197 -15.62 2.94 -30.28
C SER A 197 -15.41 4.45 -30.16
N GLU A 198 -15.44 5.12 -31.32
CA GLU A 198 -15.43 6.58 -31.37
C GLU A 198 -16.85 7.18 -31.28
N ALA A 199 -17.88 6.34 -31.25
CA ALA A 199 -19.28 6.75 -31.29
C ALA A 199 -19.91 7.04 -29.93
N GLY A 200 -19.18 6.80 -28.81
CA GLY A 200 -19.68 7.06 -27.47
C GLY A 200 -19.73 8.55 -27.13
N SER A 201 -20.68 8.94 -26.26
CA SER A 201 -20.79 10.33 -25.81
C SER A 201 -19.63 10.78 -24.94
N TYR A 202 -18.90 9.84 -24.34
CA TYR A 202 -17.78 10.08 -23.42
C TYR A 202 -16.53 9.33 -23.83
N HIS A 203 -16.30 9.14 -25.12
CA HIS A 203 -15.26 8.24 -25.64
C HIS A 203 -13.83 8.62 -25.22
N GLN A 204 -13.57 9.91 -24.93
CA GLN A 204 -12.27 10.41 -24.46
C GLN A 204 -12.11 10.40 -22.94
N SER A 205 -13.04 9.83 -22.20
CA SER A 205 -13.11 9.90 -20.74
C SER A 205 -13.30 8.52 -20.14
N SER A 206 -12.91 8.36 -18.87
CA SER A 206 -13.28 7.20 -18.06
C SER A 206 -14.80 6.96 -18.03
N ALA A 207 -15.60 8.00 -18.17
CA ALA A 207 -17.06 7.89 -18.27
C ALA A 207 -17.50 7.02 -19.47
N GLY A 208 -16.72 6.99 -20.54
CA GLY A 208 -17.02 6.10 -21.68
C GLY A 208 -17.03 4.63 -21.25
N VAL A 209 -16.06 4.21 -20.48
CA VAL A 209 -16.00 2.85 -19.91
C VAL A 209 -17.05 2.66 -18.82
N LEU A 210 -17.14 3.61 -17.90
CA LEU A 210 -17.93 3.45 -16.67
C LEU A 210 -19.44 3.65 -16.87
N LEU A 211 -19.84 4.48 -17.83
CA LEU A 211 -21.26 4.78 -18.09
C LEU A 211 -21.81 4.09 -19.34
N GLU A 212 -20.98 3.94 -20.39
CA GLU A 212 -21.48 3.46 -21.69
C GLU A 212 -20.88 2.13 -22.14
N GLY A 213 -19.71 1.74 -21.59
CA GLY A 213 -18.99 0.57 -22.07
C GLY A 213 -18.39 0.76 -23.47
N LYS A 214 -18.13 1.99 -23.87
CA LYS A 214 -17.53 2.38 -25.16
C LYS A 214 -16.54 3.50 -24.94
N ALA A 215 -15.33 3.34 -25.47
CA ALA A 215 -14.32 4.38 -25.38
C ALA A 215 -13.25 4.21 -26.46
N VAL A 216 -12.47 5.24 -26.66
CA VAL A 216 -11.16 5.16 -27.33
C VAL A 216 -10.06 4.98 -26.28
N CYS A 217 -8.80 5.04 -26.70
CA CYS A 217 -7.64 4.80 -25.83
C CYS A 217 -7.66 5.59 -24.51
N ALA A 218 -8.08 6.85 -24.57
CA ALA A 218 -8.14 7.70 -23.37
C ALA A 218 -9.05 7.10 -22.29
N GLY A 219 -10.23 6.64 -22.65
CA GLY A 219 -11.14 6.00 -21.69
C GLY A 219 -10.59 4.72 -21.10
N TYR A 220 -9.96 3.87 -21.93
CA TYR A 220 -9.28 2.65 -21.47
C TYR A 220 -8.15 2.96 -20.49
N ALA A 221 -7.24 3.85 -20.89
CA ALA A 221 -6.06 4.18 -20.09
C ALA A 221 -6.42 4.87 -18.76
N GLU A 222 -7.35 5.81 -18.78
CA GLU A 222 -7.78 6.54 -17.59
C GLU A 222 -8.54 5.63 -16.63
N THR A 223 -9.35 4.69 -17.12
CA THR A 223 -10.03 3.73 -16.24
C THR A 223 -9.06 2.74 -15.61
N PHE A 224 -8.08 2.26 -16.39
CA PHE A 224 -7.02 1.39 -15.84
C PHE A 224 -6.21 2.12 -14.74
N GLU A 225 -5.87 3.38 -14.96
CA GLU A 225 -5.22 4.23 -13.96
C GLU A 225 -6.06 4.31 -12.69
N MET A 226 -7.35 4.59 -12.80
CA MET A 226 -8.27 4.65 -11.65
C MET A 226 -8.24 3.36 -10.83
N LEU A 227 -8.44 2.24 -11.48
CA LEU A 227 -8.58 0.95 -10.80
C LEU A 227 -7.29 0.52 -10.13
N CYS A 228 -6.15 0.71 -10.79
CA CYS A 228 -4.84 0.37 -10.23
C CYS A 228 -4.49 1.27 -9.05
N ASN A 229 -4.63 2.59 -9.19
CA ASN A 229 -4.35 3.52 -8.09
C ASN A 229 -5.25 3.28 -6.88
N ALA A 230 -6.52 2.97 -7.10
CA ALA A 230 -7.48 2.70 -6.02
C ALA A 230 -7.07 1.50 -5.15
N VAL A 231 -6.34 0.55 -5.70
CA VAL A 231 -5.85 -0.62 -4.95
C VAL A 231 -4.37 -0.50 -4.53
N GLY A 232 -3.75 0.67 -4.75
CA GLY A 232 -2.39 0.95 -4.31
C GLY A 232 -1.29 0.63 -5.31
N ILE A 233 -1.63 0.34 -6.57
CA ILE A 233 -0.65 0.15 -7.65
C ILE A 233 -0.45 1.47 -8.37
N GLN A 234 0.70 2.11 -8.16
CA GLN A 234 1.00 3.42 -8.75
C GLN A 234 0.98 3.35 -10.27
N THR A 235 0.09 4.12 -10.89
CA THR A 235 -0.16 4.11 -12.33
C THR A 235 -0.35 5.53 -12.84
N VAL A 236 0.19 5.83 -14.00
CA VAL A 236 0.04 7.10 -14.68
C VAL A 236 -0.44 6.88 -16.11
N CYS A 237 -1.02 7.92 -16.72
CA CYS A 237 -1.27 8.00 -18.15
C CYS A 237 -0.20 8.84 -18.81
N VAL A 238 0.17 8.48 -20.03
CA VAL A 238 1.04 9.27 -20.91
C VAL A 238 0.46 9.29 -22.32
N THR A 239 0.81 10.30 -23.09
CA THR A 239 0.27 10.50 -24.43
C THR A 239 1.36 10.69 -25.48
N SER A 240 1.08 10.19 -26.68
CA SER A 240 1.65 10.70 -27.92
C SER A 240 0.69 11.75 -28.50
N SER A 241 0.93 12.19 -29.73
CA SER A 241 0.02 13.14 -30.41
C SER A 241 -1.37 12.58 -30.67
N SER A 242 -1.53 11.26 -30.73
CA SER A 242 -2.78 10.59 -31.13
C SER A 242 -3.17 9.39 -30.26
N HIS A 243 -2.39 9.06 -29.24
CA HIS A 243 -2.61 7.86 -28.43
C HIS A 243 -2.35 8.12 -26.95
N GLU A 244 -3.08 7.40 -26.09
CA GLU A 244 -2.92 7.42 -24.64
C GLU A 244 -2.79 6.00 -24.12
N TRP A 245 -1.83 5.78 -23.24
CA TRP A 245 -1.57 4.49 -22.59
C TRP A 245 -1.09 4.70 -21.15
N ASN A 246 -0.76 3.62 -20.47
CA ASN A 246 -0.35 3.67 -19.07
C ASN A 246 1.10 3.27 -18.87
N LYS A 247 1.65 3.77 -17.78
CA LYS A 247 2.84 3.22 -17.12
C LYS A 247 2.49 2.87 -15.68
N VAL A 248 2.89 1.67 -15.25
CA VAL A 248 2.54 1.09 -13.96
C VAL A 248 3.80 0.69 -13.22
N LYS A 249 3.83 0.94 -11.91
CA LYS A 249 4.98 0.58 -11.07
C LYS A 249 4.69 -0.71 -10.31
N LEU A 250 5.52 -1.73 -10.58
CA LEU A 250 5.41 -3.07 -10.01
C LEU A 250 6.78 -3.50 -9.48
N TYR A 251 6.85 -3.88 -8.22
CA TYR A 251 8.09 -4.32 -7.56
C TYR A 251 9.24 -3.32 -7.73
N GLY A 252 8.91 -2.02 -7.68
CA GLY A 252 9.88 -0.94 -7.77
C GLY A 252 10.31 -0.54 -9.17
N ARG A 253 9.76 -1.16 -10.23
CA ARG A 253 10.08 -0.87 -11.63
C ARG A 253 8.84 -0.46 -12.41
N TRP A 254 9.03 0.33 -13.45
CA TRP A 254 7.94 0.78 -14.31
C TRP A 254 7.78 -0.11 -15.54
N TYR A 255 6.53 -0.31 -15.94
CA TYR A 255 6.15 -1.11 -17.11
C TYR A 255 5.06 -0.39 -17.90
N ALA A 256 5.09 -0.53 -19.23
CA ALA A 256 4.07 0.04 -20.09
C ALA A 256 2.90 -0.94 -20.24
N VAL A 257 1.68 -0.39 -20.25
CA VAL A 257 0.45 -1.16 -20.47
C VAL A 257 -0.42 -0.41 -21.47
N ASP A 258 -0.93 -1.13 -22.47
CA ASP A 258 -1.90 -0.60 -23.43
C ASP A 258 -3.13 -1.48 -23.50
N CYS A 259 -4.12 -1.15 -22.67
CA CYS A 259 -5.38 -1.88 -22.65
C CYS A 259 -6.13 -1.80 -23.98
N THR A 260 -6.01 -0.69 -24.71
CA THR A 260 -6.68 -0.51 -25.99
C THR A 260 -6.17 -1.51 -27.02
N TRP A 261 -4.85 -1.66 -27.11
CA TRP A 261 -4.21 -2.58 -28.06
C TRP A 261 -4.35 -4.05 -27.66
N ASP A 262 -4.58 -4.32 -26.39
CA ASP A 262 -4.90 -5.66 -25.90
C ASP A 262 -6.35 -6.08 -26.19
N ASP A 263 -7.21 -5.16 -26.61
CA ASP A 263 -8.60 -5.42 -26.92
C ASP A 263 -8.80 -5.75 -28.40
N ASP A 264 -8.94 -7.04 -28.69
CA ASP A 264 -9.18 -7.57 -30.05
C ASP A 264 -10.66 -7.84 -30.34
N LYS A 265 -11.58 -7.34 -29.50
CA LYS A 265 -13.02 -7.56 -29.71
C LYS A 265 -13.51 -6.79 -30.93
N ASP A 266 -14.02 -7.50 -31.92
CA ASP A 266 -14.57 -6.93 -33.16
C ASP A 266 -16.03 -6.49 -33.01
N ASP A 267 -16.76 -7.13 -32.12
CA ASP A 267 -18.16 -6.81 -31.85
C ASP A 267 -18.50 -6.97 -30.37
N LYS A 268 -19.70 -6.57 -30.00
CA LYS A 268 -20.14 -6.57 -28.60
C LYS A 268 -20.39 -7.95 -27.99
N THR A 269 -20.30 -9.00 -28.78
CA THR A 269 -20.48 -10.38 -28.31
C THR A 269 -19.17 -11.12 -28.13
N GLY A 270 -18.07 -10.55 -28.67
CA GLY A 270 -16.74 -11.11 -28.56
C GLY A 270 -16.12 -10.92 -27.18
N THR A 271 -15.30 -11.87 -26.77
CA THR A 271 -14.51 -11.82 -25.52
C THR A 271 -13.01 -11.94 -25.78
N VAL A 272 -12.60 -11.70 -27.04
CA VAL A 272 -11.20 -11.86 -27.45
C VAL A 272 -10.39 -10.65 -27.03
N TYR A 273 -9.46 -10.86 -26.12
CA TYR A 273 -8.45 -9.89 -25.72
C TYR A 273 -7.20 -10.64 -25.26
N GLY A 274 -6.09 -9.95 -25.15
CA GLY A 274 -4.82 -10.55 -24.79
C GLY A 274 -4.00 -9.69 -23.83
N TYR A 275 -2.74 -10.05 -23.72
CA TYR A 275 -1.77 -9.41 -22.83
C TYR A 275 -0.48 -9.07 -23.55
N MET A 276 -0.54 -8.88 -24.87
CA MET A 276 0.64 -8.61 -25.70
C MET A 276 1.31 -7.29 -25.31
N TYR A 277 0.51 -6.31 -24.91
CA TYR A 277 0.96 -4.97 -24.54
C TYR A 277 0.73 -4.72 -23.04
N PHE A 278 0.97 -5.75 -22.25
CA PHE A 278 0.75 -5.76 -20.81
C PHE A 278 2.09 -5.98 -20.10
N ASN A 279 2.57 -4.94 -19.39
CA ASN A 279 3.85 -4.95 -18.65
C ASN A 279 5.07 -5.16 -19.56
N VAL A 280 5.24 -4.28 -20.49
CA VAL A 280 6.35 -4.29 -21.47
C VAL A 280 7.24 -3.05 -21.32
N SER A 281 8.36 -3.02 -22.03
CA SER A 281 9.26 -1.86 -22.06
C SER A 281 8.80 -0.77 -23.03
N ASP A 282 9.40 0.41 -22.93
CA ASP A 282 9.17 1.50 -23.89
C ASP A 282 9.62 1.14 -25.33
N ASN A 283 10.57 0.22 -25.46
CA ASN A 283 11.12 -0.23 -26.73
C ASN A 283 10.62 -1.60 -27.17
N TYR A 284 9.52 -2.05 -26.57
CA TYR A 284 8.94 -3.36 -26.91
C TYR A 284 8.68 -3.48 -28.41
N SER A 285 8.96 -4.63 -28.95
CA SER A 285 8.61 -4.98 -30.32
C SER A 285 8.33 -6.48 -30.42
N ASP A 286 7.36 -6.84 -31.23
CA ASP A 286 7.03 -8.23 -31.55
C ASP A 286 7.04 -8.45 -33.09
N GLU A 287 6.76 -9.68 -33.51
CA GLU A 287 6.74 -10.04 -34.93
C GLU A 287 5.53 -9.46 -35.68
N TYR A 288 4.52 -8.98 -34.98
CA TYR A 288 3.24 -8.54 -35.55
C TYR A 288 3.08 -7.02 -35.58
N SER A 289 3.70 -6.31 -34.67
CA SER A 289 3.58 -4.85 -34.59
C SER A 289 4.87 -4.19 -34.13
N LYS A 290 5.08 -2.97 -34.61
CA LYS A 290 6.09 -2.09 -34.03
C LYS A 290 5.43 -1.28 -32.92
N TRP A 291 5.80 -1.55 -31.70
CA TRP A 291 5.42 -0.73 -30.57
C TRP A 291 6.01 0.67 -30.75
N SER A 292 5.16 1.65 -31.01
CA SER A 292 5.59 3.02 -31.29
C SER A 292 5.13 4.00 -30.22
N HIS A 293 5.10 3.57 -28.98
CA HIS A 293 4.61 4.34 -27.84
C HIS A 293 5.69 5.31 -27.33
N THR A 294 5.87 6.40 -28.07
CA THR A 294 6.80 7.48 -27.69
C THR A 294 5.99 8.66 -27.18
N ALA A 295 6.20 9.04 -25.93
CA ALA A 295 5.55 10.20 -25.34
C ALA A 295 5.93 11.48 -26.07
N GLU A 296 5.00 12.44 -26.16
CA GLU A 296 5.29 13.76 -26.70
C GLU A 296 6.44 14.43 -25.94
N SER A 297 7.21 15.24 -26.63
CA SER A 297 8.44 15.84 -26.08
C SER A 297 8.20 16.70 -24.83
N TRP A 298 7.04 17.31 -24.70
CA TRP A 298 6.73 18.16 -23.54
C TRP A 298 6.66 17.37 -22.23
N TRP A 299 6.38 16.04 -22.29
CA TRP A 299 6.40 15.17 -21.12
C TRP A 299 7.79 15.11 -20.45
N SER A 300 8.86 15.37 -21.18
CA SER A 300 10.23 15.36 -20.65
C SER A 300 10.45 16.31 -19.47
N SER A 301 9.66 17.37 -19.40
CA SER A 301 9.70 18.36 -18.30
C SER A 301 9.14 17.81 -16.99
N TYR A 302 8.49 16.66 -16.99
CA TYR A 302 7.76 16.11 -15.83
C TYR A 302 8.26 14.74 -15.40
N SER A 303 9.46 14.35 -15.81
CA SER A 303 10.12 13.10 -15.39
C SER A 303 9.27 11.85 -15.65
N VAL A 304 8.82 11.68 -16.89
CA VAL A 304 8.07 10.50 -17.32
C VAL A 304 8.82 9.23 -16.94
N PRO A 305 8.16 8.25 -16.30
CA PRO A 305 8.81 6.99 -15.96
C PRO A 305 9.36 6.27 -17.18
N VAL A 306 10.55 5.67 -17.04
CA VAL A 306 11.18 4.86 -18.08
C VAL A 306 10.89 3.38 -17.80
N CYS A 307 10.40 2.67 -18.82
CA CYS A 307 10.09 1.24 -18.75
C CYS A 307 11.18 0.47 -19.51
N GLU A 308 12.01 -0.27 -18.77
CA GLU A 308 13.23 -0.88 -19.31
C GLU A 308 13.08 -2.36 -19.64
N ASN A 309 12.06 -3.04 -19.11
CA ASN A 309 11.94 -4.50 -19.18
C ASN A 309 10.65 -4.93 -19.88
N ASP A 310 10.75 -5.99 -20.70
CA ASP A 310 9.60 -6.57 -21.41
C ASP A 310 8.83 -7.61 -20.59
N LYS A 311 9.34 -7.95 -19.41
CA LYS A 311 8.71 -8.88 -18.46
C LYS A 311 8.89 -8.36 -17.05
N VAL A 312 7.91 -8.62 -16.21
CA VAL A 312 7.95 -8.20 -14.82
C VAL A 312 9.05 -8.96 -14.07
N ILE A 313 9.91 -8.20 -13.43
CA ILE A 313 10.92 -8.71 -12.49
C ILE A 313 10.33 -8.55 -11.10
N THR A 314 10.09 -9.67 -10.42
CA THR A 314 9.44 -9.68 -9.10
C THR A 314 10.41 -9.45 -7.95
N ASP A 315 11.72 -9.48 -8.21
CA ASP A 315 12.73 -9.13 -7.22
C ASP A 315 12.59 -7.65 -6.84
N ARG A 316 12.35 -7.41 -5.56
CA ARG A 316 12.18 -6.07 -5.02
C ARG A 316 13.39 -5.72 -4.15
N ASP A 317 13.86 -4.48 -4.27
CA ASP A 317 14.82 -3.92 -3.33
C ASP A 317 14.09 -3.49 -2.05
N TYR A 318 14.33 -4.22 -0.96
CA TYR A 318 13.76 -3.93 0.36
C TYR A 318 14.76 -3.22 1.28
N ASN A 319 15.58 -2.33 0.73
CA ASN A 319 16.47 -1.49 1.52
C ASN A 319 15.71 -0.33 2.16
N TYR A 320 15.90 -0.17 3.45
CA TYR A 320 15.36 0.94 4.21
C TYR A 320 16.37 1.36 5.28
N GLN A 321 16.80 2.63 5.23
CA GLN A 321 17.79 3.19 6.17
C GLN A 321 19.05 2.31 6.34
N GLY A 322 19.57 1.81 5.23
CA GLY A 322 20.81 1.01 5.19
C GLY A 322 20.65 -0.46 5.57
N VAL A 323 19.43 -0.94 5.82
CA VAL A 323 19.13 -2.34 6.13
C VAL A 323 18.38 -2.98 4.99
N ASP A 324 18.85 -4.14 4.51
CA ASP A 324 18.18 -4.96 3.50
C ASP A 324 17.25 -5.98 4.19
N TYR A 325 15.95 -5.80 4.07
CA TYR A 325 14.93 -6.66 4.68
C TYR A 325 14.53 -7.86 3.81
N SER A 326 15.17 -8.07 2.66
CA SER A 326 14.77 -9.11 1.69
C SER A 326 14.82 -10.53 2.24
N SER A 327 15.63 -10.79 3.27
CA SER A 327 15.70 -12.12 3.90
C SER A 327 14.51 -12.43 4.82
N VAL A 328 13.75 -11.42 5.23
CA VAL A 328 12.62 -11.56 6.15
C VAL A 328 11.30 -11.02 5.60
N PHE A 329 11.31 -10.42 4.41
CA PHE A 329 10.12 -9.78 3.85
C PHE A 329 9.98 -10.02 2.34
N ASP A 330 8.76 -10.34 1.94
CA ASP A 330 8.26 -10.40 0.57
C ASP A 330 6.83 -9.86 0.57
N VAL A 331 6.57 -8.85 -0.25
CA VAL A 331 5.29 -8.12 -0.20
C VAL A 331 4.10 -8.99 -0.56
N ASP A 332 4.22 -9.86 -1.58
CA ASP A 332 3.11 -10.73 -1.96
C ASP A 332 2.78 -11.75 -0.87
N TYR A 333 3.82 -12.32 -0.25
CA TYR A 333 3.63 -13.22 0.88
C TYR A 333 2.93 -12.50 2.05
N TYR A 334 3.34 -11.29 2.36
CA TYR A 334 2.78 -10.51 3.46
C TYR A 334 1.31 -10.17 3.24
N LEU A 335 0.97 -9.66 2.05
CA LEU A 335 -0.41 -9.34 1.68
C LEU A 335 -1.31 -10.59 1.65
N LYS A 336 -0.78 -11.72 1.16
CA LYS A 336 -1.51 -12.99 1.11
C LYS A 336 -1.74 -13.58 2.50
N THR A 337 -0.77 -13.43 3.40
CA THR A 337 -0.81 -14.01 4.74
C THR A 337 -1.71 -13.22 5.68
N TYR A 338 -1.75 -11.89 5.53
CA TYR A 338 -2.47 -10.98 6.44
C TYR A 338 -3.59 -10.22 5.74
N PRO A 339 -4.83 -10.74 5.78
CA PRO A 339 -5.99 -10.08 5.14
C PRO A 339 -6.25 -8.66 5.64
N ASP A 340 -5.93 -8.35 6.90
CA ASP A 340 -6.07 -7.00 7.46
C ASP A 340 -5.12 -6.00 6.79
N ILE A 341 -3.91 -6.41 6.48
CA ILE A 341 -2.93 -5.57 5.76
C ILE A 341 -3.38 -5.35 4.32
N LYS A 342 -3.83 -6.40 3.66
CA LYS A 342 -4.39 -6.31 2.31
C LYS A 342 -5.62 -5.42 2.25
N ALA A 343 -6.51 -5.50 3.23
CA ALA A 343 -7.68 -4.64 3.32
C ALA A 343 -7.29 -3.16 3.54
N ALA A 344 -6.25 -2.90 4.34
CA ALA A 344 -5.79 -1.55 4.63
C ALA A 344 -5.06 -0.89 3.45
N PHE A 345 -4.20 -1.63 2.75
CA PHE A 345 -3.25 -1.07 1.77
C PHE A 345 -3.43 -1.60 0.35
N GLY A 346 -4.27 -2.60 0.13
CA GLY A 346 -4.45 -3.21 -1.18
C GLY A 346 -3.14 -3.81 -1.71
N ALA A 347 -2.70 -3.35 -2.86
CA ALA A 347 -1.44 -3.74 -3.50
C ALA A 347 -0.33 -2.69 -3.33
N ASP A 348 -0.48 -1.74 -2.41
CA ASP A 348 0.53 -0.72 -2.15
C ASP A 348 1.74 -1.35 -1.43
N GLU A 349 2.73 -1.72 -2.21
CA GLU A 349 3.93 -2.41 -1.73
C GLU A 349 4.74 -1.57 -0.74
N ASN A 350 4.77 -0.25 -0.91
CA ASN A 350 5.51 0.63 -0.01
C ASN A 350 4.83 0.74 1.35
N GLN A 351 3.51 0.90 1.39
CA GLN A 351 2.78 0.96 2.66
C GLN A 351 2.81 -0.38 3.39
N ALA A 352 2.69 -1.49 2.69
CA ALA A 352 2.80 -2.82 3.28
C ALA A 352 4.21 -3.04 3.87
N PHE A 353 5.25 -2.66 3.14
CA PHE A 353 6.63 -2.77 3.62
C PHE A 353 6.88 -1.88 4.85
N MET A 354 6.42 -0.63 4.81
CA MET A 354 6.57 0.28 5.95
C MET A 354 5.79 -0.18 7.18
N HIS A 355 4.61 -0.77 6.98
CA HIS A 355 3.87 -1.39 8.07
C HIS A 355 4.67 -2.53 8.72
N PHE A 356 5.27 -3.41 7.90
CA PHE A 356 6.11 -4.50 8.41
C PHE A 356 7.25 -3.97 9.28
N ILE A 357 7.96 -2.96 8.80
CA ILE A 357 9.09 -2.35 9.54
C ILE A 357 8.61 -1.69 10.83
N ASN A 358 7.56 -0.88 10.78
CA ASN A 358 7.14 -0.05 11.90
C ASN A 358 6.28 -0.79 12.92
N CYS A 359 5.54 -1.80 12.50
CA CYS A 359 4.57 -2.52 13.33
C CYS A 359 4.73 -4.04 13.25
N GLY A 360 4.82 -4.59 12.05
CA GLY A 360 4.72 -6.02 11.80
C GLY A 360 5.77 -6.86 12.52
N MET A 361 7.03 -6.42 12.51
CA MET A 361 8.10 -7.13 13.23
C MET A 361 7.86 -7.13 14.74
N ALA A 362 7.45 -6.02 15.32
CA ALA A 362 7.14 -5.95 16.75
C ALA A 362 5.92 -6.83 17.13
N GLU A 363 4.96 -6.96 16.21
CA GLU A 363 3.79 -7.83 16.37
C GLU A 363 4.10 -9.32 16.12
N GLY A 364 5.30 -9.64 15.64
CA GLY A 364 5.68 -11.01 15.31
C GLY A 364 5.08 -11.53 14.00
N ARG A 365 4.71 -10.65 13.09
CA ARG A 365 4.15 -11.06 11.80
C ARG A 365 5.22 -11.67 10.90
N GLN A 366 4.83 -12.71 10.19
CA GLN A 366 5.69 -13.37 9.23
C GLN A 366 5.68 -12.61 7.90
N GLY A 367 6.83 -12.05 7.51
CA GLY A 367 6.95 -11.28 6.28
C GLY A 367 7.34 -12.09 5.05
N LYS A 368 7.89 -13.29 5.25
CA LYS A 368 8.39 -14.16 4.18
C LYS A 368 8.27 -15.63 4.59
N SER A 369 8.03 -16.51 3.63
CA SER A 369 7.88 -17.94 3.93
C SER A 369 9.12 -18.58 4.56
N SER A 370 10.31 -18.06 4.24
CA SER A 370 11.60 -18.59 4.72
C SER A 370 12.02 -18.08 6.10
N PHE A 371 11.26 -17.17 6.70
CA PHE A 371 11.55 -16.66 8.04
C PHE A 371 10.29 -16.56 8.89
N ASN A 372 10.24 -17.34 9.96
CA ASN A 372 9.22 -17.26 11.00
C ASN A 372 9.91 -16.89 12.30
N VAL A 373 9.55 -15.74 12.88
CA VAL A 373 10.23 -15.22 14.08
C VAL A 373 10.09 -16.15 15.28
N ILE A 374 8.95 -16.79 15.46
CA ILE A 374 8.71 -17.71 16.59
C ILE A 374 9.57 -18.97 16.44
N SER A 375 9.66 -19.54 15.23
CA SER A 375 10.56 -20.66 14.94
C SER A 375 12.02 -20.29 15.23
N TYR A 376 12.43 -19.12 14.79
CA TYR A 376 13.79 -18.60 15.00
C TYR A 376 14.10 -18.40 16.48
N LYS A 377 13.21 -17.74 17.19
CA LYS A 377 13.28 -17.51 18.64
C LYS A 377 13.36 -18.82 19.40
N ASN A 378 12.47 -19.77 19.10
CA ASN A 378 12.36 -21.03 19.83
C ASN A 378 13.55 -21.95 19.60
N ARG A 379 14.20 -21.83 18.46
CA ARG A 379 15.36 -22.68 18.09
C ARG A 379 16.65 -22.25 18.80
N TYR A 380 16.85 -20.97 19.07
CA TYR A 380 18.13 -20.45 19.52
C TYR A 380 18.06 -19.82 20.91
N LYS A 381 18.51 -20.59 21.90
CA LYS A 381 18.56 -20.16 23.30
C LYS A 381 19.44 -18.92 23.51
N ASP A 382 20.57 -18.84 22.81
CA ASP A 382 21.46 -17.68 22.90
C ASP A 382 20.74 -16.38 22.53
N LEU A 383 19.88 -16.42 21.53
CA LEU A 383 19.08 -15.26 21.12
C LEU A 383 17.97 -14.96 22.14
N ARG A 384 17.32 -15.97 22.70
CA ARG A 384 16.32 -15.77 23.76
C ARG A 384 16.95 -15.13 25.00
N MET A 385 18.18 -15.50 25.33
CA MET A 385 18.93 -14.87 26.42
C MET A 385 19.28 -13.41 26.13
N ALA A 386 19.63 -13.11 24.87
CA ALA A 386 20.03 -11.76 24.45
C ALA A 386 18.80 -10.82 24.28
N PHE A 387 17.74 -11.31 23.68
CA PHE A 387 16.63 -10.46 23.21
C PHE A 387 15.33 -10.62 23.99
N GLY A 388 15.14 -11.71 24.73
CA GLY A 388 13.91 -11.96 25.47
C GLY A 388 12.68 -11.93 24.55
N ASN A 389 11.72 -11.10 24.89
CA ASN A 389 10.47 -10.93 24.12
C ASN A 389 10.52 -9.78 23.12
N ASN A 390 11.68 -9.18 22.86
CA ASN A 390 11.84 -8.17 21.82
C ASN A 390 11.89 -8.84 20.44
N LEU A 391 10.73 -9.07 19.83
CA LEU A 391 10.64 -9.81 18.58
C LEU A 391 11.39 -9.14 17.44
N ARG A 392 11.35 -7.81 17.36
CA ARG A 392 12.07 -7.05 16.33
C ARG A 392 13.56 -7.40 16.28
N SER A 393 14.19 -7.62 17.42
CA SER A 393 15.62 -7.93 17.51
C SER A 393 15.98 -9.24 16.80
N TYR A 394 15.06 -10.24 16.81
CA TYR A 394 15.29 -11.50 16.12
C TYR A 394 15.32 -11.35 14.61
N TYR A 395 14.43 -10.53 14.04
CA TYR A 395 14.46 -10.21 12.60
C TYR A 395 15.77 -9.54 12.23
N LEU A 396 16.17 -8.51 12.98
CA LEU A 396 17.38 -7.76 12.70
C LEU A 396 18.64 -8.62 12.87
N HIS A 397 18.68 -9.52 13.84
CA HIS A 397 19.78 -10.48 14.01
C HIS A 397 19.87 -11.43 12.82
N TYR A 398 18.74 -11.97 12.33
CA TYR A 398 18.75 -12.85 11.17
C TYR A 398 19.27 -12.13 9.93
N ILE A 399 18.85 -10.89 9.71
CA ILE A 399 19.32 -10.06 8.59
C ILE A 399 20.84 -9.85 8.67
N SER A 400 21.34 -9.43 9.83
CA SER A 400 22.74 -9.01 9.98
C SER A 400 23.72 -10.17 10.16
N ASN A 401 23.30 -11.26 10.76
CA ASN A 401 24.17 -12.37 11.18
C ASN A 401 23.59 -13.76 10.90
N GLY A 402 22.36 -14.01 11.34
CA GLY A 402 21.83 -15.37 11.44
C GLY A 402 21.76 -16.10 10.11
N LYS A 403 21.32 -15.43 9.04
CA LYS A 403 21.28 -16.03 7.70
C LYS A 403 22.67 -16.46 7.23
N ALA A 404 23.67 -15.59 7.40
CA ALA A 404 25.06 -15.88 7.03
C ALA A 404 25.67 -17.01 7.89
N GLU A 405 25.23 -17.11 9.15
CA GLU A 405 25.62 -18.20 10.06
C GLU A 405 24.93 -19.54 9.72
N GLY A 406 24.01 -19.55 8.76
CA GLY A 406 23.24 -20.74 8.41
C GLY A 406 22.19 -21.13 9.44
N ARG A 407 21.75 -20.20 10.28
CA ARG A 407 20.71 -20.45 11.27
C ARG A 407 19.36 -20.69 10.57
N LYS A 408 18.58 -21.61 11.13
CA LYS A 408 17.28 -21.98 10.58
C LYS A 408 16.16 -21.14 11.21
N ALA A 409 15.21 -20.73 10.39
CA ALA A 409 14.14 -19.83 10.81
C ALA A 409 12.74 -20.34 10.45
N THR A 410 12.59 -21.63 10.19
CA THR A 410 11.29 -22.23 9.84
C THR A 410 11.06 -23.53 10.63
N GLY A 411 9.80 -23.98 10.64
CA GLY A 411 9.38 -25.19 11.31
C GLY A 411 8.95 -24.97 12.76
N ASP A 412 8.20 -25.92 13.28
CA ASP A 412 7.77 -25.93 14.68
C ASP A 412 8.92 -26.46 15.54
N VAL A 413 9.28 -25.71 16.56
CA VAL A 413 10.38 -26.06 17.48
C VAL A 413 9.87 -26.11 18.89
N ALA A 414 9.95 -27.28 19.53
CA ALA A 414 9.71 -27.43 20.96
C ALA A 414 10.97 -27.00 21.73
N ILE A 415 10.80 -26.10 22.68
CA ILE A 415 11.88 -25.67 23.56
C ILE A 415 12.12 -26.78 24.60
N THR A 416 13.36 -27.30 24.64
CA THR A 416 13.78 -28.32 25.61
C THR A 416 14.85 -27.77 26.55
N ASP A 417 15.73 -26.91 26.05
CA ASP A 417 16.74 -26.22 26.85
C ASP A 417 16.31 -24.75 27.04
N GLY A 418 15.58 -24.51 28.11
CA GLY A 418 15.02 -23.20 28.43
C GLY A 418 16.01 -22.26 29.09
N VAL A 419 15.70 -20.97 29.04
CA VAL A 419 16.49 -19.91 29.71
C VAL A 419 16.40 -20.07 31.23
N SER A 420 17.47 -19.71 31.92
CA SER A 420 17.57 -19.78 33.38
C SER A 420 18.02 -18.47 34.03
N VAL A 421 18.33 -17.45 33.24
CA VAL A 421 18.73 -16.13 33.75
C VAL A 421 17.56 -15.16 33.70
N TYR A 422 17.25 -14.56 34.83
CA TYR A 422 16.18 -13.58 34.99
C TYR A 422 16.73 -12.36 35.77
N ASN A 423 16.62 -11.18 35.18
CA ASN A 423 17.13 -9.93 35.76
C ASN A 423 18.57 -10.04 36.29
N GLY A 424 19.44 -10.67 35.50
CA GLY A 424 20.87 -10.83 35.82
C GLY A 424 21.21 -11.94 36.81
N VAL A 425 20.23 -12.67 37.33
CA VAL A 425 20.42 -13.78 38.26
C VAL A 425 20.24 -15.10 37.52
N ASP A 426 21.21 -16.00 37.64
CA ASP A 426 21.13 -17.35 37.09
C ASP A 426 20.46 -18.29 38.11
N TYR A 427 19.24 -18.74 37.76
CA TYR A 427 18.43 -19.64 38.58
C TYR A 427 18.70 -21.13 38.33
N SER A 428 19.70 -21.48 37.51
CA SER A 428 19.94 -22.88 37.11
C SER A 428 20.19 -23.83 38.29
N ALA A 429 20.67 -23.31 39.42
CA ALA A 429 20.85 -24.12 40.63
C ALA A 429 19.54 -24.64 41.22
N VAL A 430 18.43 -23.93 40.99
CA VAL A 430 17.10 -24.23 41.55
C VAL A 430 16.03 -24.43 40.49
N TYR A 431 16.37 -24.28 39.23
CA TYR A 431 15.39 -24.26 38.14
C TYR A 431 15.90 -24.92 36.87
N ASN A 432 15.03 -25.72 36.23
CA ASN A 432 15.19 -26.27 34.90
C ASN A 432 13.85 -26.22 34.19
N TYR A 433 13.79 -25.59 33.01
CA TYR A 433 12.55 -25.40 32.26
C TYR A 433 11.79 -26.70 32.00
N SER A 434 12.47 -27.69 31.44
CA SER A 434 11.84 -28.98 31.08
C SER A 434 11.31 -29.73 32.32
N TYR A 435 12.06 -29.69 33.43
CA TYR A 435 11.62 -30.27 34.70
C TYR A 435 10.37 -29.56 35.23
N TYR A 436 10.39 -28.24 35.24
CA TYR A 436 9.31 -27.41 35.79
C TYR A 436 7.99 -27.61 35.07
N ILE A 437 7.97 -27.52 33.72
CA ILE A 437 6.75 -27.71 32.94
C ILE A 437 6.21 -29.14 32.98
N LYS A 438 7.08 -30.15 33.16
CA LYS A 438 6.67 -31.54 33.33
C LYS A 438 6.03 -31.77 34.69
N LYS A 439 6.61 -31.16 35.73
CA LYS A 439 6.08 -31.29 37.10
C LYS A 439 4.77 -30.53 37.30
N TYR A 440 4.64 -29.36 36.66
CA TYR A 440 3.49 -28.46 36.82
C TYR A 440 2.74 -28.29 35.50
N PRO A 441 1.80 -29.20 35.16
CA PRO A 441 1.02 -29.06 33.91
C PRO A 441 0.19 -27.78 33.79
N ASP A 442 -0.21 -27.19 34.94
CA ASP A 442 -0.88 -25.89 34.95
C ASP A 442 -0.01 -24.78 34.36
N ILE A 443 1.28 -24.80 34.66
CA ILE A 443 2.26 -23.85 34.13
C ILE A 443 2.50 -24.10 32.65
N ALA A 444 2.68 -25.36 32.24
CA ALA A 444 2.84 -25.73 30.84
C ALA A 444 1.66 -25.29 29.99
N LYS A 445 0.44 -25.35 30.53
CA LYS A 445 -0.77 -24.89 29.87
C LYS A 445 -0.88 -23.38 29.81
N ALA A 446 -0.47 -22.67 30.87
CA ALA A 446 -0.50 -21.21 30.94
C ALA A 446 0.52 -20.57 29.99
N PHE A 447 1.68 -21.18 29.83
CA PHE A 447 2.80 -20.67 29.03
C PHE A 447 3.30 -21.72 28.02
N PRO A 448 2.49 -22.12 27.02
CA PRO A 448 2.86 -23.21 26.13
C PRO A 448 4.09 -22.82 25.29
N ASN A 449 5.13 -23.68 25.36
CA ASN A 449 6.37 -23.49 24.60
C ASN A 449 6.98 -22.09 24.75
N ASP A 450 6.96 -21.57 25.97
CA ASP A 450 7.43 -20.22 26.31
C ASP A 450 8.28 -20.27 27.59
N ASP A 451 9.58 -20.48 27.39
CA ASP A 451 10.55 -20.61 28.49
C ASP A 451 10.76 -19.28 29.23
N ILE A 452 10.67 -18.16 28.55
CA ILE A 452 10.87 -16.82 29.13
C ILE A 452 9.77 -16.51 30.14
N SER A 453 8.49 -16.65 29.74
CA SER A 453 7.37 -16.40 30.61
C SER A 453 7.28 -17.43 31.75
N THR A 454 7.66 -18.67 31.47
CA THR A 454 7.71 -19.73 32.47
C THR A 454 8.73 -19.43 33.56
N LEU A 455 9.93 -18.99 33.20
CA LEU A 455 10.96 -18.57 34.17
C LEU A 455 10.50 -17.36 34.97
N ALA A 456 9.92 -16.35 34.32
CA ALA A 456 9.38 -15.18 34.99
C ALA A 456 8.33 -15.56 36.04
N HIS A 457 7.42 -16.49 35.71
CA HIS A 457 6.45 -17.03 36.65
C HIS A 457 7.12 -17.72 37.83
N PHE A 458 8.12 -18.59 37.59
CA PHE A 458 8.84 -19.26 38.66
C PHE A 458 9.46 -18.26 39.64
N VAL A 459 10.13 -17.23 39.14
CA VAL A 459 10.82 -16.23 39.97
C VAL A 459 9.83 -15.34 40.72
N THR A 460 8.76 -14.87 40.06
CA THR A 460 7.81 -13.89 40.65
C THR A 460 6.70 -14.52 41.49
N CYS A 461 6.33 -15.77 41.19
CA CYS A 461 5.24 -16.48 41.83
C CYS A 461 5.64 -17.86 42.35
N GLY A 462 6.27 -18.67 41.54
CA GLY A 462 6.53 -20.08 41.81
C GLY A 462 7.35 -20.35 43.06
N MET A 463 8.39 -19.55 43.29
CA MET A 463 9.21 -19.66 44.51
C MET A 463 8.38 -19.37 45.79
N ASN A 464 7.52 -18.37 45.79
CA ASN A 464 6.63 -18.05 46.91
C ASN A 464 5.54 -19.10 47.10
N GLU A 465 5.18 -19.82 46.03
CA GLU A 465 4.25 -20.95 46.08
C GLU A 465 4.95 -22.26 46.48
N LYS A 466 6.23 -22.22 46.81
CA LYS A 466 7.08 -23.39 47.15
C LYS A 466 7.17 -24.42 46.00
N ARG A 467 7.07 -23.98 44.76
CA ARG A 467 7.19 -24.91 43.63
C ARG A 467 8.65 -25.33 43.45
N GLN A 468 8.83 -26.61 43.16
CA GLN A 468 10.14 -27.19 42.89
C GLN A 468 10.52 -26.93 41.43
N GLY A 469 11.60 -26.19 41.22
CA GLY A 469 12.03 -25.79 39.87
C GLY A 469 12.92 -26.79 39.18
N ASN A 470 13.68 -27.62 39.92
CA ASN A 470 14.52 -28.70 39.38
C ASN A 470 14.62 -29.85 40.35
N MET A 471 15.32 -30.94 39.97
CA MET A 471 15.48 -32.12 40.80
C MET A 471 16.47 -31.92 41.94
N ASN A 472 17.27 -30.90 41.94
CA ASN A 472 18.39 -30.70 42.88
C ASN A 472 18.07 -29.78 44.05
N PHE A 473 16.90 -29.12 44.00
CA PHE A 473 16.48 -28.17 45.05
C PHE A 473 15.00 -28.26 45.32
N ASP A 474 14.65 -28.61 46.56
CA ASP A 474 13.30 -28.56 47.09
C ASP A 474 13.30 -27.64 48.33
N VAL A 475 12.51 -26.59 48.27
CA VAL A 475 12.51 -25.59 49.35
C VAL A 475 12.08 -26.15 50.68
N ASN A 476 11.17 -27.12 50.74
CA ASN A 476 10.75 -27.75 51.95
C ASN A 476 11.89 -28.56 52.61
N SER A 477 12.66 -29.29 51.80
CA SER A 477 13.85 -30.03 52.27
C SER A 477 14.89 -29.06 52.80
N TYR A 478 15.15 -27.99 52.10
CA TYR A 478 16.15 -26.95 52.47
C TYR A 478 15.74 -26.25 53.76
N TYR A 479 14.48 -25.84 53.88
CA TYR A 479 13.91 -25.24 55.09
C TYR A 479 14.08 -26.21 56.29
N ASN A 480 13.71 -27.49 56.11
CA ASN A 480 13.76 -28.45 57.19
C ASN A 480 15.19 -28.76 57.67
N ARG A 481 16.18 -28.73 56.77
CA ARG A 481 17.57 -29.07 57.12
C ARG A 481 18.29 -28.00 57.91
N TYR A 482 17.99 -26.72 57.65
CA TYR A 482 18.90 -25.63 58.08
C TYR A 482 18.18 -24.67 59.03
N ALA A 483 18.35 -24.88 60.31
CA ALA A 483 17.77 -24.05 61.36
C ALA A 483 18.23 -22.60 61.32
N ASP A 484 19.48 -22.36 60.92
CA ASP A 484 20.02 -21.01 60.76
C ASP A 484 19.26 -20.19 59.69
N LEU A 485 18.86 -20.85 58.59
CA LEU A 485 18.05 -20.21 57.54
C LEU A 485 16.63 -19.95 58.00
N ARG A 486 16.02 -20.87 58.79
CA ARG A 486 14.68 -20.65 59.37
C ARG A 486 14.70 -19.42 60.27
N SER A 487 15.75 -19.25 61.04
CA SER A 487 15.89 -18.07 61.90
C SER A 487 16.05 -16.77 61.10
N ALA A 488 16.76 -16.85 59.95
CA ALA A 488 17.05 -15.68 59.11
C ALA A 488 15.86 -15.30 58.24
N PHE A 489 15.14 -16.29 57.65
CA PHE A 489 14.16 -16.02 56.59
C PHE A 489 12.72 -16.31 56.98
N GLY A 490 12.48 -17.07 58.04
CA GLY A 490 11.13 -17.44 58.47
C GLY A 490 10.34 -18.12 57.35
N THR A 491 9.23 -17.52 56.95
CA THR A 491 8.38 -18.00 55.85
C THR A 491 8.57 -17.22 54.54
N ASN A 492 9.65 -16.48 54.43
CA ASN A 492 10.00 -15.85 53.16
C ASN A 492 10.63 -16.91 52.21
N TRP A 493 9.78 -17.65 51.51
CA TRP A 493 10.18 -18.82 50.74
C TRP A 493 11.17 -18.49 49.62
N SER A 494 11.02 -17.37 48.93
CA SER A 494 11.95 -17.00 47.86
C SER A 494 13.38 -16.81 48.38
N ALA A 495 13.56 -16.38 49.63
CA ALA A 495 14.87 -16.16 50.23
C ALA A 495 15.70 -17.46 50.32
N TYR A 496 15.05 -18.62 50.51
CA TYR A 496 15.74 -19.92 50.54
C TYR A 496 16.33 -20.31 49.20
N TYR A 497 15.56 -20.09 48.11
CA TYR A 497 16.04 -20.31 46.76
C TYR A 497 17.25 -19.43 46.44
N LEU A 498 17.13 -18.12 46.74
CA LEU A 498 18.19 -17.15 46.50
C LEU A 498 19.43 -17.45 47.35
N HIS A 499 19.27 -17.87 48.60
CA HIS A 499 20.40 -18.30 49.45
C HIS A 499 21.12 -19.50 48.84
N TYR A 500 20.39 -20.50 48.37
CA TYR A 500 21.03 -21.68 47.73
C TYR A 500 21.81 -21.29 46.49
N ILE A 501 21.29 -20.40 45.66
CA ILE A 501 21.95 -19.87 44.48
C ILE A 501 23.25 -19.13 44.85
N GLN A 502 23.18 -18.24 45.82
CA GLN A 502 24.23 -17.28 46.16
C GLN A 502 25.32 -17.92 47.04
N ASN A 503 24.93 -18.79 47.96
CA ASN A 503 25.84 -19.31 49.01
C ASN A 503 25.69 -20.81 49.21
N GLY A 504 24.50 -21.32 49.43
CA GLY A 504 24.26 -22.65 49.92
C GLY A 504 24.86 -23.80 49.07
N LYS A 505 24.74 -23.70 47.76
CA LYS A 505 25.30 -24.68 46.84
C LYS A 505 26.84 -24.71 46.96
N ALA A 506 27.50 -23.56 47.00
CA ALA A 506 28.94 -23.45 47.15
C ALA A 506 29.41 -23.91 48.55
N GLU A 507 28.57 -23.73 49.57
CA GLU A 507 28.84 -24.24 50.92
C GLU A 507 28.64 -25.76 51.05
N GLY A 508 28.18 -26.44 50.00
CA GLY A 508 27.90 -27.88 50.02
C GLY A 508 26.62 -28.24 50.77
N ARG A 509 25.73 -27.27 51.01
CA ARG A 509 24.42 -27.54 51.60
C ARG A 509 23.55 -28.39 50.67
N LYS A 510 22.78 -29.30 51.28
CA LYS A 510 21.92 -30.19 50.53
C LYS A 510 20.57 -29.52 50.29
N GLY A 511 20.18 -29.51 49.01
CA GLY A 511 18.89 -28.91 48.58
C GLY A 511 17.73 -29.88 48.57
N THR A 512 18.00 -31.20 48.70
CA THR A 512 16.98 -32.25 48.57
C THR A 512 17.09 -33.28 49.72
N GLY A 513 16.14 -34.20 49.75
CA GLY A 513 16.08 -35.26 50.72
C GLY A 513 15.16 -34.93 51.89
N THR A 514 14.65 -35.98 52.56
CA THR A 514 13.71 -35.83 53.67
C THR A 514 14.46 -35.66 54.97
N LYS A 515 14.13 -34.60 55.70
CA LYS A 515 14.55 -34.43 57.09
C LYS A 515 13.40 -33.81 57.88
N SER A 516 13.00 -34.47 58.95
CA SER A 516 12.02 -33.95 59.88
C SER A 516 12.67 -32.86 60.76
N ILE A 517 11.89 -31.88 61.07
CA ILE A 517 12.27 -30.83 62.06
C ILE A 517 12.10 -31.39 63.45
#